data_b3087d855f0a7c10036ad83ead69ef7a
#
_entry.id   b3087d855f0a7c10036ad83ead69ef7a
#
_cell.length_a   1.000
_cell.length_b   1.000
_cell.length_c   1.000
_cell.angle_alpha   90.00
_cell.angle_beta   90.00
_cell.angle_gamma   90.00
#
_symmetry.space_group_name_H-M   'P 1'
#
loop_
_entity.id
_entity.type
_entity.pdbx_description
1 polymer ?
#
loop_
_entity_poly.entity_id
_entity_poly.type
_entity_poly.pdbx_seq_one_letter_code
_entity_poly.pdbx_strand_id
1 'polypeptide(L)' 'MQTAVNLTLNGEARAFDGPMTVAGLLATLGLETRKVAVERNEEIVPRSRYGETWLESGDALEIVHFIGGG' A
#
# COMPACT_ATOMS: atom_id res chain seq x y z
N MET A 1 -4.60 19.29 -11.66
CA MET A 1 -3.51 18.51 -12.28
C MET A 1 -3.30 17.23 -11.49
N GLN A 2 -3.32 16.12 -12.18
CA GLN A 2 -3.11 14.84 -11.55
C GLN A 2 -1.65 14.60 -11.26
N THR A 3 -1.37 14.01 -10.12
CA THR A 3 -0.02 13.66 -9.74
C THR A 3 0.07 12.15 -9.62
N ALA A 4 0.96 11.55 -10.40
CA ALA A 4 1.17 10.12 -10.32
C ALA A 4 2.08 9.80 -9.13
N VAL A 5 1.75 8.72 -8.44
CA VAL A 5 2.61 8.19 -7.39
C VAL A 5 3.22 6.90 -7.94
N ASN A 6 4.54 6.89 -8.07
CA ASN A 6 5.26 5.76 -8.64
C ASN A 6 5.84 4.92 -7.52
N LEU A 7 5.33 3.71 -7.38
CA LEU A 7 5.70 2.82 -6.30
C LEU A 7 6.32 1.55 -6.85
N THR A 8 7.08 0.87 -6.01
CA THR A 8 7.41 -0.52 -6.25
C THR A 8 6.48 -1.35 -5.36
N LEU A 9 5.73 -2.23 -5.97
CA LEU A 9 4.75 -3.05 -5.24
C LEU A 9 5.13 -4.50 -5.41
N ASN A 10 5.58 -5.12 -4.33
CA ASN A 10 6.05 -6.50 -4.35
C ASN A 10 7.06 -6.71 -5.46
N GLY A 11 7.99 -5.77 -5.59
CA GLY A 11 9.06 -5.86 -6.58
C GLY A 11 8.72 -5.36 -7.96
N GLU A 12 7.49 -4.92 -8.20
CA GLU A 12 7.07 -4.46 -9.52
C GLU A 12 6.80 -2.97 -9.50
N ALA A 13 7.29 -2.27 -10.51
CA ALA A 13 7.03 -0.84 -10.63
C ALA A 13 5.58 -0.62 -11.04
N ARG A 14 4.86 0.19 -10.29
CA ARG A 14 3.46 0.49 -10.53
C ARG A 14 3.22 1.97 -10.33
N ALA A 15 2.34 2.53 -11.13
CA ALA A 15 1.98 3.94 -11.00
C ALA A 15 0.50 4.04 -10.66
N PHE A 16 0.19 4.92 -9.74
CA PHE A 16 -1.19 5.17 -9.32
C PHE A 16 -1.47 6.65 -9.34
N ASP A 17 -2.74 7.00 -9.39
CA ASP A 17 -3.12 8.39 -9.25
C ASP A 17 -3.01 8.78 -7.78
N GLY A 18 -2.26 9.81 -7.53
CA GLY A 18 -2.09 10.28 -6.16
C GLY A 18 -2.81 11.58 -5.93
N PRO A 19 -2.74 12.08 -4.72
CA PRO A 19 -2.10 11.43 -3.57
C PRO A 19 -2.92 10.28 -3.02
N MET A 20 -2.27 9.33 -2.33
CA MET A 20 -3.00 8.23 -1.73
C MET A 20 -2.31 7.76 -0.46
N THR A 21 -3.11 7.18 0.42
CA THR A 21 -2.61 6.54 1.63
C THR A 21 -2.50 5.05 1.39
N VAL A 22 -1.92 4.34 2.37
CA VAL A 22 -1.89 2.88 2.31
C VAL A 22 -3.31 2.35 2.19
N ALA A 23 -4.25 2.89 2.96
CA ALA A 23 -5.65 2.46 2.86
C ALA A 23 -6.20 2.67 1.46
N GLY A 24 -5.87 3.80 0.85
CA GLY A 24 -6.31 4.09 -0.51
C GLY A 24 -5.73 3.12 -1.52
N LEU A 25 -4.46 2.76 -1.34
CA LEU A 25 -3.83 1.78 -2.21
C LEU A 25 -4.53 0.42 -2.10
N LEU A 26 -4.80 -0.03 -0.87
CA LEU A 26 -5.46 -1.31 -0.68
C LEU A 26 -6.85 -1.31 -1.31
N ALA A 27 -7.58 -0.21 -1.16
CA ALA A 27 -8.90 -0.10 -1.78
C ALA A 27 -8.80 -0.18 -3.31
N THR A 28 -7.81 0.50 -3.88
CA THR A 28 -7.60 0.48 -5.32
C THR A 28 -7.30 -0.93 -5.81
N LEU A 29 -6.56 -1.71 -5.02
CA LEU A 29 -6.21 -3.07 -5.37
C LEU A 29 -7.31 -4.08 -5.05
N GLY A 30 -8.37 -3.64 -4.38
CA GLY A 30 -9.45 -4.53 -4.01
C GLY A 30 -9.11 -5.45 -2.85
N LEU A 31 -8.19 -5.04 -2.00
CA LEU A 31 -7.75 -5.87 -0.89
C LEU A 31 -8.39 -5.41 0.42
N GLU A 32 -8.69 -6.38 1.28
CA GLU A 32 -9.27 -6.06 2.58
C GLU A 32 -8.16 -5.80 3.58
N THR A 33 -8.29 -4.70 4.30
CA THR A 33 -7.22 -4.28 5.22
C THR A 33 -6.95 -5.33 6.29
N ARG A 34 -7.97 -6.09 6.68
CA ARG A 34 -7.80 -7.09 7.74
C ARG A 34 -7.10 -8.35 7.27
N LYS A 35 -6.92 -8.50 5.96
CA LYS A 35 -6.39 -9.74 5.41
C LYS A 35 -4.99 -9.57 4.85
N VAL A 36 -4.37 -8.44 5.09
CA VAL A 36 -3.04 -8.18 4.55
C VAL A 36 -2.15 -7.58 5.62
N ALA A 37 -0.85 -7.78 5.43
CA ALA A 37 0.17 -7.06 6.17
C ALA A 37 0.92 -6.21 5.16
N VAL A 38 1.29 -4.99 5.54
CA VAL A 38 1.92 -4.05 4.64
C VAL A 38 3.23 -3.59 5.23
N GLU A 39 4.29 -3.63 4.41
CA GLU A 39 5.56 -3.00 4.74
C GLU A 39 5.80 -1.88 3.77
N ARG A 40 6.32 -0.78 4.28
CA ARG A 40 6.71 0.36 3.46
C ARG A 40 8.18 0.63 3.74
N ASN A 41 9.00 0.50 2.70
CA ASN A 41 10.45 0.72 2.82
C ASN A 41 11.03 -0.12 3.95
N GLU A 42 10.60 -1.39 4.00
CA GLU A 42 11.09 -2.39 4.95
C GLU A 42 10.63 -2.16 6.39
N GLU A 43 9.65 -1.31 6.59
CA GLU A 43 9.07 -1.09 7.90
C GLU A 43 7.60 -1.48 7.87
N ILE A 44 7.18 -2.22 8.89
CA ILE A 44 5.78 -2.61 8.99
C ILE A 44 4.93 -1.38 9.26
N VAL A 45 3.83 -1.27 8.52
CA VAL A 45 2.84 -0.22 8.75
C VAL A 45 1.76 -0.83 9.62
N PRO A 46 1.55 -0.33 10.83
CA PRO A 46 0.45 -0.85 11.66
C PRO A 46 -0.89 -0.62 10.97
N ARG A 47 -1.79 -1.58 11.12
CA ARG A 47 -3.10 -1.47 10.46
C ARG A 47 -3.83 -0.19 10.87
N SER A 48 -3.68 0.21 12.11
CA SER A 48 -4.34 1.42 12.60
C SER A 48 -3.81 2.69 11.91
N ARG A 49 -2.70 2.59 11.19
CA ARG A 49 -2.11 3.74 10.53
C ARG A 49 -2.34 3.74 9.02
N TYR A 50 -3.04 2.75 8.48
CA TYR A 50 -3.20 2.67 7.03
C TYR A 50 -3.85 3.93 6.45
N GLY A 51 -4.78 4.51 7.18
CA GLY A 51 -5.52 5.67 6.68
C GLY A 51 -4.77 6.98 6.80
N GLU A 52 -3.65 6.99 7.50
CA GLU A 52 -2.88 8.21 7.68
C GLU A 52 -1.44 8.09 7.20
N THR A 53 -1.09 6.98 6.58
CA THR A 53 0.26 6.81 6.03
C THR A 53 0.21 7.18 4.56
N TRP A 54 0.71 8.37 4.24
CA TRP A 54 0.72 8.87 2.87
C TRP A 54 1.89 8.30 2.12
N LEU A 55 1.63 7.82 0.92
CA LEU A 55 2.65 7.22 0.08
C LEU A 55 3.32 8.28 -0.77
N GLU A 56 4.58 8.08 -1.07
CA GLU A 56 5.37 8.98 -1.88
C GLU A 56 6.01 8.21 -3.02
N SER A 57 6.21 8.89 -4.13
CA SER A 57 6.92 8.26 -5.24
C SER A 57 8.29 7.81 -4.78
N GLY A 58 8.64 6.60 -5.17
CA GLY A 58 9.88 5.98 -4.73
C GLY A 58 9.70 5.00 -3.58
N ASP A 59 8.52 5.01 -2.96
CA ASP A 59 8.28 4.05 -1.87
C ASP A 59 8.23 2.63 -2.41
N ALA A 60 8.77 1.70 -1.60
CA ALA A 60 8.71 0.28 -1.90
C ALA A 60 7.75 -0.37 -0.92
N LEU A 61 6.68 -0.92 -1.45
CA LEU A 61 5.63 -1.54 -0.66
C LEU A 61 5.67 -3.04 -0.84
N GLU A 62 5.53 -3.78 0.26
CA GLU A 62 5.29 -5.21 0.20
C GLU A 62 3.98 -5.51 0.90
N ILE A 63 3.12 -6.22 0.20
CA ILE A 63 1.82 -6.57 0.75
C ILE A 63 1.73 -8.08 0.76
N VAL A 64 1.54 -8.63 1.95
CA VAL A 64 1.40 -10.07 2.14
C VAL A 64 -0.06 -10.36 2.47
N HIS A 65 -0.62 -11.28 1.76
CA HIS A 65 -2.02 -11.66 1.92
C HIS A 65 -2.09 -12.86 2.85
N PHE A 66 -2.89 -12.76 3.90
CA PHE A 66 -3.08 -13.89 4.80
C PHE A 66 -4.03 -14.89 4.15
N ILE A 67 -3.65 -16.15 4.20
CA ILE A 67 -4.45 -17.22 3.63
C ILE A 67 -5.12 -17.96 4.77
N GLY A 68 -6.34 -18.39 4.55
CA GLY A 68 -7.03 -19.18 5.55
C GLY A 68 -7.61 -18.28 6.60
N GLY A 69 -8.44 -17.67 6.54
CA GLY A 69 -9.08 -16.74 7.33
C GLY A 69 -9.13 -17.00 8.80
N GLY A 70 -8.17 -16.86 9.33
CA GLY A 70 -8.18 -16.99 10.76
C GLY A 70 -8.86 -15.84 11.47
#